data_2660982d2de3f57ea4000ce68967ec6f
#
_entry.id   2660982d2de3f57ea4000ce68967ec6f
#
_cell.length_a   1.000
_cell.length_b   1.000
_cell.length_c   1.000
_cell.angle_alpha   90.00
_cell.angle_beta   90.00
_cell.angle_gamma   90.00
#
_symmetry.space_group_name_H-M   'P 1'
#
loop_
_entity.id
_entity.type
_entity.pdbx_description
1 polymer ?
#
loop_
_entity_poly.entity_id
_entity_poly.type
_entity_poly.pdbx_seq_one_letter_code
_entity_poly.pdbx_strand_id
1 'polypeptide(L)'
;TYVPTGSLEAYVSSVFRLPMLSAEEEREHARNLRKNNDLKAARALVLSHLRFVVRIARGYSGYGLQQQDLIQEGTVGLMKAVRRFDPDRGVRLVSFAVHWIRAEIHEFILRNWRIVKVATTKAQRKLFFNLRSKKKHLGWFSQQEVKEVADDLGVKPETVLEMESRLYGSDLSWDLPPGSDDEEQGVSPGNWLPDDRAEPAIIIEQQDQSESQNQLLNSALEQLDERSRAILQARWLNDSKATLQELAVEYGVSAERIRQLEKNAMKKIRMQMESREEV
;
A
#
# COMPACT_ATOMS: atom_id res chain seq x y z
N THR A 1 33.17 10.59 -20.08
CA THR A 1 32.06 9.67 -19.81
C THR A 1 32.41 8.89 -18.56
N TYR A 2 31.83 9.23 -17.41
CA TYR A 2 32.01 8.46 -16.19
C TYR A 2 31.17 7.21 -16.26
N VAL A 3 31.80 6.07 -16.43
CA VAL A 3 31.16 4.76 -16.28
C VAL A 3 31.42 4.33 -14.83
N PRO A 4 30.40 4.17 -13.99
CA PRO A 4 30.58 3.62 -12.64
C PRO A 4 30.99 2.16 -12.82
N THR A 5 32.25 1.88 -12.54
CA THR A 5 32.75 0.52 -12.46
C THR A 5 32.16 -0.12 -11.18
N GLY A 6 31.30 -1.07 -11.34
CA GLY A 6 30.75 -2.11 -10.49
C GLY A 6 30.77 -2.05 -8.95
N SER A 7 31.47 -1.16 -8.29
CA SER A 7 31.50 -1.07 -6.83
C SER A 7 31.06 0.30 -6.31
N LEU A 8 30.37 0.29 -5.16
CA LEU A 8 29.95 1.51 -4.44
C LEU A 8 31.15 2.41 -4.13
N GLU A 9 32.29 1.84 -3.75
CA GLU A 9 33.49 2.60 -3.39
C GLU A 9 34.07 3.33 -4.59
N ALA A 10 34.12 2.70 -5.77
CA ALA A 10 34.55 3.33 -7.01
C ALA A 10 33.64 4.50 -7.39
N TYR A 11 32.32 4.33 -7.24
CA TYR A 11 31.35 5.40 -7.45
C TYR A 11 31.60 6.57 -6.49
N VAL A 12 31.69 6.31 -5.20
CA VAL A 12 31.94 7.34 -4.17
C VAL A 12 33.25 8.06 -4.46
N SER A 13 34.33 7.33 -4.77
CA SER A 13 35.63 7.91 -5.12
C SER A 13 35.52 8.83 -6.35
N SER A 14 34.78 8.42 -7.38
CA SER A 14 34.59 9.24 -8.58
C SER A 14 33.79 10.52 -8.29
N VAL A 15 32.76 10.43 -7.45
CA VAL A 15 31.95 11.59 -7.01
C VAL A 15 32.79 12.61 -6.23
N PHE A 16 33.70 12.15 -5.37
CA PHE A 16 34.56 13.03 -4.61
C PHE A 16 35.67 13.72 -5.44
N ARG A 17 35.94 13.25 -6.65
CA ARG A 17 36.87 13.89 -7.59
C ARG A 17 36.21 15.00 -8.41
N LEU A 18 34.88 15.07 -8.46
CA LEU A 18 34.18 16.10 -9.22
C LEU A 18 34.49 17.52 -8.65
N PRO A 19 34.69 18.53 -9.52
CA PRO A 19 34.90 19.89 -9.09
C PRO A 19 33.65 20.44 -8.38
N MET A 20 33.89 21.30 -7.39
CA MET A 20 32.83 22.08 -6.73
C MET A 20 32.64 23.40 -7.46
N LEU A 21 31.37 23.81 -7.60
CA LEU A 21 31.03 25.11 -8.15
C LEU A 21 31.19 26.22 -7.10
N SER A 22 31.70 27.38 -7.53
CA SER A 22 31.62 28.61 -6.75
C SER A 22 30.17 29.10 -6.61
N ALA A 23 29.93 30.05 -5.74
CA ALA A 23 28.58 30.62 -5.56
C ALA A 23 28.08 31.36 -6.79
N GLU A 24 29.00 31.92 -7.56
CA GLU A 24 28.68 32.65 -8.79
C GLU A 24 28.33 31.71 -9.93
N GLU A 25 29.16 30.70 -10.15
CA GLU A 25 28.90 29.64 -11.14
C GLU A 25 27.57 28.89 -10.83
N GLU A 26 27.29 28.58 -9.56
CA GLU A 26 26.04 27.97 -9.14
C GLU A 26 24.83 28.81 -9.53
N ARG A 27 24.90 30.15 -9.28
CA ARG A 27 23.83 31.07 -9.66
C ARG A 27 23.68 31.21 -11.18
N GLU A 28 24.78 31.26 -11.91
CA GLU A 28 24.76 31.34 -13.36
C GLU A 28 24.11 30.09 -13.98
N HIS A 29 24.55 28.91 -13.57
CA HIS A 29 23.95 27.66 -14.04
C HIS A 29 22.47 27.57 -13.66
N ALA A 30 22.08 27.99 -12.45
CA ALA A 30 20.68 27.97 -12.03
C ALA A 30 19.83 28.94 -12.85
N ARG A 31 20.32 30.12 -13.20
CA ARG A 31 19.64 31.08 -14.09
C ARG A 31 19.52 30.56 -15.50
N ASN A 32 20.56 29.93 -16.04
CA ASN A 32 20.56 29.33 -17.36
C ASN A 32 19.54 28.17 -17.44
N LEU A 33 19.50 27.34 -16.40
CA LEU A 33 18.48 26.28 -16.31
C LEU A 33 17.07 26.86 -16.30
N ARG A 34 16.82 27.92 -15.50
CA ARG A 34 15.48 28.50 -15.35
C ARG A 34 14.99 29.26 -16.59
N LYS A 35 15.90 29.98 -17.27
CA LYS A 35 15.55 30.79 -18.45
C LYS A 35 15.51 29.96 -19.74
N ASN A 36 16.48 29.09 -19.94
CA ASN A 36 16.73 28.41 -21.19
C ASN A 36 16.41 26.90 -21.12
N ASN A 37 16.01 26.37 -19.97
CA ASN A 37 15.84 24.94 -19.69
C ASN A 37 17.10 24.12 -20.08
N ASP A 38 18.29 24.69 -19.81
CA ASP A 38 19.57 24.12 -20.21
C ASP A 38 19.91 22.87 -19.38
N LEU A 39 19.86 21.73 -20.03
CA LEU A 39 20.18 20.44 -19.39
C LEU A 39 21.66 20.30 -19.04
N LYS A 40 22.57 21.03 -19.71
CA LYS A 40 24.00 21.01 -19.36
C LYS A 40 24.22 21.74 -18.05
N ALA A 41 23.57 22.88 -17.84
CA ALA A 41 23.57 23.61 -16.58
C ALA A 41 22.97 22.77 -15.44
N ALA A 42 21.82 22.09 -15.67
CA ALA A 42 21.24 21.17 -14.69
C ALA A 42 22.22 20.04 -14.31
N ARG A 43 22.87 19.43 -15.30
CA ARG A 43 23.85 18.36 -15.09
C ARG A 43 25.06 18.87 -14.26
N ALA A 44 25.58 20.05 -14.54
CA ALA A 44 26.68 20.65 -13.78
C ALA A 44 26.30 20.85 -12.30
N LEU A 45 25.09 21.39 -12.04
CA LEU A 45 24.57 21.58 -10.69
C LEU A 45 24.40 20.23 -9.94
N VAL A 46 23.85 19.21 -10.58
CA VAL A 46 23.68 17.90 -9.95
C VAL A 46 25.03 17.26 -9.65
N LEU A 47 25.93 17.18 -10.63
CA LEU A 47 27.22 16.51 -10.48
C LEU A 47 28.09 17.13 -9.38
N SER A 48 28.14 18.46 -9.29
CA SER A 48 28.92 19.15 -8.26
C SER A 48 28.42 18.93 -6.84
N HIS A 49 27.14 18.57 -6.68
CA HIS A 49 26.50 18.35 -5.37
C HIS A 49 26.31 16.88 -4.98
N LEU A 50 26.67 15.90 -5.84
CA LEU A 50 26.54 14.47 -5.51
C LEU A 50 27.28 14.06 -4.24
N ARG A 51 28.47 14.66 -3.96
CA ARG A 51 29.21 14.38 -2.72
C ARG A 51 28.40 14.70 -1.46
N PHE A 52 27.53 15.70 -1.55
CA PHE A 52 26.65 16.07 -0.46
C PHE A 52 25.54 15.04 -0.26
N VAL A 53 24.97 14.51 -1.35
CA VAL A 53 24.02 13.40 -1.29
C VAL A 53 24.63 12.17 -0.62
N VAL A 54 25.86 11.78 -1.02
CA VAL A 54 26.57 10.64 -0.40
C VAL A 54 26.75 10.84 1.10
N ARG A 55 27.11 12.06 1.53
CA ARG A 55 27.28 12.38 2.96
C ARG A 55 25.97 12.24 3.73
N ILE A 56 24.86 12.75 3.19
CA ILE A 56 23.54 12.63 3.83
C ILE A 56 23.11 11.17 3.87
N ALA A 57 23.21 10.43 2.76
CA ALA A 57 22.79 9.04 2.66
C ALA A 57 23.54 8.13 3.65
N ARG A 58 24.81 8.38 3.92
CA ARG A 58 25.59 7.65 4.95
C ARG A 58 24.98 7.75 6.35
N GLY A 59 24.31 8.85 6.67
CA GLY A 59 23.62 9.00 7.96
C GLY A 59 22.42 8.08 8.14
N TYR A 60 21.97 7.42 7.06
CA TYR A 60 20.83 6.51 7.06
C TYR A 60 21.21 5.03 6.85
N SER A 61 22.49 4.68 6.87
CA SER A 61 22.96 3.28 6.71
C SER A 61 22.43 2.31 7.78
N GLY A 62 22.05 2.81 8.96
CA GLY A 62 21.54 2.02 10.08
C GLY A 62 20.11 1.47 9.91
N TYR A 63 19.44 1.76 8.80
CA TYR A 63 18.08 1.25 8.52
C TYR A 63 18.05 -0.10 7.77
N GLY A 64 19.21 -0.71 7.47
CA GLY A 64 19.29 -2.02 6.84
C GLY A 64 19.05 -2.03 5.33
N LEU A 65 18.90 -0.85 4.70
CA LEU A 65 18.73 -0.71 3.26
C LEU A 65 20.09 -0.53 2.56
N GLN A 66 20.17 -0.92 1.30
CA GLN A 66 21.39 -0.80 0.51
C GLN A 66 21.80 0.68 0.36
N GLN A 67 23.06 0.97 0.65
CA GLN A 67 23.60 2.33 0.60
C GLN A 67 23.52 2.94 -0.81
N GLN A 68 23.61 2.10 -1.83
CA GLN A 68 23.49 2.52 -3.24
C GLN A 68 22.11 3.10 -3.52
N ASP A 69 21.06 2.45 -3.04
CA ASP A 69 19.67 2.89 -3.25
C ASP A 69 19.39 4.21 -2.52
N LEU A 70 19.89 4.33 -1.28
CA LEU A 70 19.77 5.58 -0.52
C LEU A 70 20.45 6.75 -1.23
N ILE A 71 21.60 6.52 -1.88
CA ILE A 71 22.30 7.55 -2.67
C ILE A 71 21.50 7.90 -3.93
N GLN A 72 20.94 6.91 -4.63
CA GLN A 72 20.15 7.18 -5.83
C GLN A 72 18.87 7.94 -5.51
N GLU A 73 18.14 7.56 -4.48
CA GLU A 73 16.95 8.28 -4.04
C GLU A 73 17.28 9.70 -3.54
N GLY A 74 18.39 9.84 -2.82
CA GLY A 74 18.90 11.15 -2.47
C GLY A 74 19.26 12.00 -3.70
N THR A 75 19.78 11.36 -4.76
CA THR A 75 20.07 12.05 -6.05
C THR A 75 18.79 12.48 -6.75
N VAL A 76 17.72 11.68 -6.70
CA VAL A 76 16.38 12.08 -7.18
C VAL A 76 15.90 13.32 -6.40
N GLY A 77 16.07 13.33 -5.09
CA GLY A 77 15.79 14.52 -4.25
C GLY A 77 16.58 15.75 -4.67
N LEU A 78 17.87 15.59 -4.92
CA LEU A 78 18.72 16.68 -5.44
C LEU A 78 18.22 17.19 -6.81
N MET A 79 17.86 16.31 -7.73
CA MET A 79 17.32 16.72 -9.04
C MET A 79 16.01 17.50 -8.91
N LYS A 80 15.12 17.08 -7.99
CA LYS A 80 13.89 17.83 -7.67
C LYS A 80 14.21 19.21 -7.09
N ALA A 81 15.22 19.30 -6.24
CA ALA A 81 15.68 20.58 -5.69
C ALA A 81 16.25 21.48 -6.78
N VAL A 82 17.13 21.00 -7.63
CA VAL A 82 17.74 21.76 -8.74
C VAL A 82 16.66 22.35 -9.65
N ARG A 83 15.62 21.57 -9.99
CA ARG A 83 14.50 22.04 -10.83
C ARG A 83 13.70 23.18 -10.20
N ARG A 84 13.62 23.22 -8.85
CA ARG A 84 12.81 24.20 -8.09
C ARG A 84 13.63 25.31 -7.46
N PHE A 85 14.94 25.26 -7.63
CA PHE A 85 15.85 26.23 -7.01
C PHE A 85 15.70 27.62 -7.64
N ASP A 86 15.62 28.62 -6.78
CA ASP A 86 15.59 30.03 -7.17
C ASP A 86 16.91 30.72 -6.74
N PRO A 87 17.79 31.03 -7.71
CA PRO A 87 19.10 31.60 -7.42
C PRO A 87 19.02 33.03 -6.89
N ASP A 88 17.91 33.72 -7.07
CA ASP A 88 17.75 35.14 -6.71
C ASP A 88 17.32 35.32 -5.24
N ARG A 89 17.01 34.25 -4.52
CA ARG A 89 16.66 34.26 -3.09
C ARG A 89 17.84 34.36 -2.14
N GLY A 90 19.08 34.43 -2.63
CA GLY A 90 20.28 34.64 -1.82
C GLY A 90 20.73 33.42 -0.99
N VAL A 91 20.10 32.26 -1.14
CA VAL A 91 20.51 31.01 -0.46
C VAL A 91 21.31 30.11 -1.38
N ARG A 92 22.20 29.29 -0.82
CA ARG A 92 22.95 28.27 -1.58
C ARG A 92 22.06 27.06 -1.91
N LEU A 93 22.32 26.45 -3.06
CA LEU A 93 21.61 25.23 -3.48
C LEU A 93 21.71 24.12 -2.42
N VAL A 94 22.87 23.95 -1.78
CA VAL A 94 23.09 22.95 -0.71
C VAL A 94 22.06 23.10 0.41
N SER A 95 21.84 24.32 0.90
CA SER A 95 20.92 24.60 2.00
C SER A 95 19.45 24.32 1.61
N PHE A 96 19.10 24.58 0.36
CA PHE A 96 17.78 24.29 -0.17
C PHE A 96 17.60 22.79 -0.45
N ALA A 97 18.61 22.14 -1.05
CA ALA A 97 18.55 20.75 -1.48
C ALA A 97 18.50 19.74 -0.32
N VAL A 98 19.07 20.07 0.85
CA VAL A 98 19.11 19.15 2.00
C VAL A 98 17.74 18.64 2.39
N HIS A 99 16.72 19.48 2.34
CA HIS A 99 15.34 19.11 2.69
C HIS A 99 14.73 18.15 1.66
N TRP A 100 15.01 18.38 0.38
CA TRP A 100 14.54 17.51 -0.70
C TRP A 100 15.23 16.16 -0.68
N ILE A 101 16.55 16.15 -0.48
CA ILE A 101 17.35 14.91 -0.39
C ILE A 101 16.86 14.06 0.78
N ARG A 102 16.69 14.67 1.96
CA ARG A 102 16.18 13.96 3.15
C ARG A 102 14.75 13.45 2.94
N ALA A 103 13.90 14.24 2.32
CA ALA A 103 12.50 13.84 2.09
C ALA A 103 12.42 12.59 1.21
N GLU A 104 13.19 12.52 0.11
CA GLU A 104 13.19 11.33 -0.76
C GLU A 104 13.79 10.11 -0.05
N ILE A 105 14.92 10.28 0.66
CA ILE A 105 15.51 9.18 1.44
C ILE A 105 14.53 8.68 2.51
N HIS A 106 13.86 9.57 3.24
CA HIS A 106 12.86 9.19 4.24
C HIS A 106 11.69 8.44 3.63
N GLU A 107 11.15 8.91 2.50
CA GLU A 107 10.04 8.23 1.81
C GLU A 107 10.47 6.85 1.31
N PHE A 108 11.68 6.73 0.77
CA PHE A 108 12.24 5.45 0.34
C PHE A 108 12.39 4.47 1.51
N ILE A 109 12.94 4.93 2.64
CA ILE A 109 13.09 4.11 3.85
C ILE A 109 11.72 3.63 4.32
N LEU A 110 10.74 4.52 4.49
CA LEU A 110 9.39 4.16 4.96
C LEU A 110 8.67 3.18 4.05
N ARG A 111 9.00 3.20 2.75
CA ARG A 111 8.39 2.31 1.76
C ARG A 111 9.02 0.92 1.73
N ASN A 112 10.34 0.83 1.94
CA ASN A 112 11.12 -0.37 1.68
C ASN A 112 11.71 -1.01 2.94
N TRP A 113 11.49 -0.43 4.12
CA TRP A 113 12.08 -0.93 5.37
C TRP A 113 11.56 -2.32 5.74
N ARG A 114 10.28 -2.62 5.46
CA ARG A 114 9.63 -3.92 5.65
C ARG A 114 8.60 -4.18 4.56
N ILE A 115 8.20 -5.44 4.42
CA ILE A 115 7.16 -5.89 3.49
C ILE A 115 5.84 -5.16 3.79
N VAL A 116 5.47 -5.10 5.07
CA VAL A 116 4.29 -4.34 5.53
C VAL A 116 4.70 -2.95 5.98
N LYS A 117 4.01 -1.92 5.49
CA LYS A 117 4.28 -0.52 5.86
C LYS A 117 4.03 -0.30 7.35
N VAL A 118 5.09 0.05 8.08
CA VAL A 118 5.04 0.26 9.53
C VAL A 118 4.46 1.61 9.92
N ALA A 119 4.74 2.67 9.13
CA ALA A 119 4.35 4.05 9.45
C ALA A 119 3.53 4.65 8.31
N THR A 120 2.21 4.72 8.46
CA THR A 120 1.27 5.25 7.46
C THR A 120 0.81 6.67 7.78
N THR A 121 0.64 7.00 9.06
CA THR A 121 0.20 8.33 9.49
C THR A 121 1.38 9.30 9.73
N LYS A 122 1.10 10.60 9.74
CA LYS A 122 2.10 11.64 10.01
C LYS A 122 2.75 11.47 11.39
N ALA A 123 1.99 11.10 12.40
CA ALA A 123 2.48 10.85 13.75
C ALA A 123 3.44 9.64 13.78
N GLN A 124 3.04 8.53 13.15
CA GLN A 124 3.85 7.32 13.06
C GLN A 124 5.16 7.55 12.28
N ARG A 125 5.13 8.31 11.18
CA ARG A 125 6.34 8.70 10.41
C ARG A 125 7.32 9.53 11.27
N LYS A 126 6.79 10.45 12.08
CA LYS A 126 7.59 11.25 13.00
C LYS A 126 8.24 10.38 14.08
N LEU A 127 7.49 9.44 14.64
CA LEU A 127 7.99 8.48 15.63
C LEU A 127 9.04 7.53 15.02
N PHE A 128 8.82 7.02 13.82
CA PHE A 128 9.74 6.09 13.16
C PHE A 128 11.20 6.59 13.13
N PHE A 129 11.40 7.87 12.79
CA PHE A 129 12.75 8.44 12.71
C PHE A 129 13.30 8.93 14.07
N ASN A 130 12.44 9.27 15.02
CA ASN A 130 12.87 9.89 16.27
C ASN A 130 12.89 8.91 17.45
N LEU A 131 12.06 7.84 17.45
CA LEU A 131 11.91 6.94 18.58
C LEU A 131 13.25 6.29 18.97
N ARG A 132 13.99 5.81 17.96
CA ARG A 132 15.29 5.15 18.18
C ARG A 132 16.33 6.09 18.81
N SER A 133 16.34 7.37 18.45
CA SER A 133 17.28 8.35 19.01
C SER A 133 16.92 8.79 20.42
N LYS A 134 15.67 8.65 20.83
CA LYS A 134 15.18 8.99 22.15
C LYS A 134 15.38 7.85 23.17
N LYS A 135 15.64 6.65 22.70
CA LYS A 135 15.81 5.49 23.56
C LYS A 135 17.18 5.50 24.24
N LYS A 136 17.17 5.49 25.57
CA LYS A 136 18.38 5.54 26.41
C LYS A 136 18.92 4.15 26.80
N HIS A 137 18.06 3.12 26.75
CA HIS A 137 18.41 1.74 27.14
C HIS A 137 17.75 0.69 26.22
N LEU A 138 18.17 -0.58 26.34
CA LEU A 138 17.76 -1.67 25.45
C LEU A 138 16.39 -2.29 25.78
N GLY A 139 15.69 -1.85 26.83
CA GLY A 139 14.37 -2.36 27.23
C GLY A 139 13.20 -1.67 26.53
N TRP A 140 11.96 -1.99 26.90
CA TRP A 140 10.78 -1.26 26.53
C TRP A 140 10.76 0.11 27.22
N PHE A 141 10.09 1.10 26.60
CA PHE A 141 9.91 2.39 27.24
C PHE A 141 9.09 2.26 28.54
N SER A 142 9.55 2.94 29.60
CA SER A 142 8.73 3.13 30.80
C SER A 142 7.57 4.07 30.52
N GLN A 143 6.52 4.02 31.33
CA GLN A 143 5.37 4.91 31.15
C GLN A 143 5.76 6.42 31.21
N GLN A 144 6.79 6.75 31.96
CA GLN A 144 7.29 8.12 32.05
C GLN A 144 7.99 8.53 30.75
N GLU A 145 8.85 7.69 30.19
CA GLU A 145 9.52 7.94 28.90
C GLU A 145 8.54 8.02 27.74
N VAL A 146 7.48 7.18 27.74
CA VAL A 146 6.40 7.26 26.76
C VAL A 146 5.73 8.63 26.79
N LYS A 147 5.46 9.19 27.98
CA LYS A 147 4.89 10.53 28.12
C LYS A 147 5.86 11.61 27.63
N GLU A 148 7.13 11.55 28.06
CA GLU A 148 8.17 12.50 27.63
C GLU A 148 8.32 12.53 26.09
N VAL A 149 8.33 11.36 25.45
CA VAL A 149 8.40 11.25 23.99
C VAL A 149 7.12 11.75 23.33
N ALA A 150 5.96 11.44 23.91
CA ALA A 150 4.67 11.90 23.41
C ALA A 150 4.55 13.43 23.42
N ASP A 151 4.95 14.07 24.52
CA ASP A 151 4.93 15.51 24.70
C ASP A 151 5.95 16.22 23.80
N ASP A 152 7.18 15.71 23.72
CA ASP A 152 8.25 16.29 22.89
C ASP A 152 7.92 16.21 21.38
N LEU A 153 7.28 15.13 20.96
CA LEU A 153 6.90 14.95 19.56
C LEU A 153 5.47 15.40 19.26
N GLY A 154 4.67 15.80 20.24
CA GLY A 154 3.29 16.22 20.04
C GLY A 154 2.42 15.10 19.47
N VAL A 155 2.53 13.88 20.01
CA VAL A 155 1.78 12.69 19.60
C VAL A 155 1.10 12.06 20.81
N LYS A 156 0.10 11.21 20.60
CA LYS A 156 -0.57 10.51 21.69
C LYS A 156 0.34 9.42 22.30
N PRO A 157 0.33 9.20 23.62
CA PRO A 157 1.11 8.14 24.26
C PRO A 157 0.81 6.74 23.72
N GLU A 158 -0.46 6.47 23.40
CA GLU A 158 -0.90 5.20 22.80
C GLU A 158 -0.21 4.94 21.44
N THR A 159 -0.03 5.99 20.64
CA THR A 159 0.67 5.88 19.33
C THR A 159 2.16 5.59 19.51
N VAL A 160 2.77 6.05 20.63
CA VAL A 160 4.18 5.74 20.94
C VAL A 160 4.34 4.26 21.27
N LEU A 161 3.47 3.70 22.11
CA LEU A 161 3.46 2.28 22.48
C LEU A 161 3.20 1.38 21.25
N GLU A 162 2.19 1.75 20.46
CA GLU A 162 1.89 1.05 19.21
C GLU A 162 3.10 1.03 18.26
N MET A 163 3.75 2.18 18.11
CA MET A 163 4.90 2.29 17.21
C MET A 163 6.13 1.56 17.75
N GLU A 164 6.33 1.54 19.06
CA GLU A 164 7.37 0.75 19.70
C GLU A 164 7.17 -0.75 19.42
N SER A 165 5.96 -1.27 19.64
CA SER A 165 5.61 -2.67 19.34
C SER A 165 5.88 -3.03 17.87
N ARG A 166 5.48 -2.16 16.94
CA ARG A 166 5.71 -2.36 15.51
C ARG A 166 7.20 -2.37 15.13
N LEU A 167 8.02 -1.54 15.77
CA LEU A 167 9.45 -1.47 15.49
C LEU A 167 10.25 -2.67 16.04
N TYR A 168 9.77 -3.28 17.14
CA TYR A 168 10.42 -4.45 17.73
C TYR A 168 10.09 -5.76 17.01
N GLY A 169 8.88 -5.90 16.45
CA GLY A 169 8.50 -7.08 15.69
C GLY A 169 9.44 -7.27 14.49
N SER A 170 9.81 -8.48 14.17
CA SER A 170 10.48 -8.85 12.92
C SER A 170 9.46 -9.51 11.99
N ASP A 171 9.69 -9.41 10.68
CA ASP A 171 8.92 -10.19 9.72
C ASP A 171 9.25 -11.67 9.92
N LEU A 172 8.22 -12.51 10.04
CA LEU A 172 8.37 -13.95 10.17
C LEU A 172 8.54 -14.57 8.78
N SER A 173 9.48 -15.52 8.65
CA SER A 173 9.59 -16.31 7.43
C SER A 173 8.36 -17.20 7.29
N TRP A 174 7.75 -17.23 6.11
CA TRP A 174 6.62 -18.10 5.80
C TRP A 174 7.06 -19.56 5.65
N ASP A 175 8.22 -19.75 5.01
CA ASP A 175 8.82 -21.06 4.79
C ASP A 175 9.96 -21.31 5.77
N LEU A 176 10.24 -22.59 6.02
CA LEU A 176 11.42 -23.00 6.78
C LEU A 176 12.70 -22.65 6.01
N PRO A 177 13.78 -22.26 6.67
CA PRO A 177 15.06 -22.05 6.01
C PRO A 177 15.54 -23.35 5.36
N PRO A 178 16.12 -23.30 4.16
CA PRO A 178 16.63 -24.48 3.47
C PRO A 178 17.72 -25.16 4.32
N GLY A 179 17.55 -26.46 4.60
CA GLY A 179 18.46 -27.26 5.42
C GLY A 179 18.01 -27.51 6.87
N SER A 180 16.84 -27.05 7.27
CA SER A 180 16.23 -27.43 8.54
C SER A 180 15.45 -28.74 8.37
N ASP A 181 16.19 -29.85 8.17
CA ASP A 181 15.60 -31.20 8.07
C ASP A 181 15.26 -31.81 9.47
N ASP A 182 15.51 -31.09 10.54
CA ASP A 182 15.18 -31.53 11.88
C ASP A 182 13.69 -31.29 12.18
N GLU A 183 12.95 -32.36 12.32
CA GLU A 183 11.54 -32.42 12.75
C GLU A 183 11.25 -31.67 14.07
N GLU A 184 12.29 -31.28 14.82
CA GLU A 184 12.20 -30.53 16.08
C GLU A 184 12.27 -29.01 15.96
N GLN A 185 12.61 -28.44 14.78
CA GLN A 185 12.74 -26.98 14.61
C GLN A 185 11.56 -26.38 13.87
N GLY A 186 10.54 -26.07 14.65
CA GLY A 186 9.57 -25.03 14.34
C GLY A 186 8.68 -25.30 13.12
N VAL A 187 7.43 -25.53 13.35
CA VAL A 187 6.39 -25.62 12.32
C VAL A 187 6.33 -24.29 11.56
N SER A 188 6.51 -24.34 10.23
CA SER A 188 6.31 -23.18 9.36
C SER A 188 4.94 -22.55 9.59
N PRO A 189 4.83 -21.21 9.63
CA PRO A 189 3.52 -20.53 9.70
C PRO A 189 2.52 -21.01 8.65
N GLY A 190 2.98 -21.44 7.46
CA GLY A 190 2.15 -22.02 6.42
C GLY A 190 1.45 -23.31 6.82
N ASN A 191 2.04 -24.09 7.75
CA ASN A 191 1.50 -25.38 8.16
C ASN A 191 0.46 -25.30 9.30
N TRP A 192 0.42 -24.19 10.04
CA TRP A 192 -0.51 -24.05 11.18
C TRP A 192 -1.57 -22.96 10.96
N LEU A 193 -1.59 -22.30 9.81
CA LEU A 193 -2.70 -21.46 9.43
C LEU A 193 -3.82 -22.30 8.85
N PRO A 194 -4.99 -22.38 9.52
CA PRO A 194 -6.13 -23.14 9.00
C PRO A 194 -6.71 -22.39 7.78
N ASP A 195 -7.11 -23.15 6.76
CA ASP A 195 -8.01 -22.66 5.71
C ASP A 195 -9.42 -23.18 6.00
N ASP A 196 -10.22 -22.38 6.67
CA ASP A 196 -11.60 -22.72 7.04
C ASP A 196 -12.50 -22.98 5.82
N ARG A 197 -12.08 -22.54 4.62
CA ARG A 197 -12.82 -22.79 3.37
C ARG A 197 -12.56 -24.16 2.76
N ALA A 198 -11.50 -24.83 3.20
CA ALA A 198 -11.11 -26.15 2.72
C ALA A 198 -11.62 -27.30 3.58
N GLU A 199 -12.41 -27.02 4.62
CA GLU A 199 -12.99 -28.07 5.47
C GLU A 199 -14.08 -28.85 4.71
N PRO A 200 -13.88 -30.16 4.47
CA PRO A 200 -14.83 -30.95 3.64
C PRO A 200 -16.26 -30.94 4.18
N ALA A 201 -16.41 -30.91 5.51
CA ALA A 201 -17.72 -30.88 6.15
C ALA A 201 -18.51 -29.62 5.77
N ILE A 202 -17.85 -28.44 5.86
CA ILE A 202 -18.45 -27.15 5.51
C ILE A 202 -18.80 -27.10 4.01
N ILE A 203 -17.90 -27.63 3.16
CA ILE A 203 -18.14 -27.66 1.70
C ILE A 203 -19.38 -28.52 1.37
N ILE A 204 -19.46 -29.72 1.95
CA ILE A 204 -20.60 -30.63 1.74
C ILE A 204 -21.88 -30.00 2.28
N GLU A 205 -21.85 -29.43 3.48
CA GLU A 205 -23.02 -28.76 4.08
C GLU A 205 -23.54 -27.61 3.20
N GLN A 206 -22.62 -26.78 2.68
CA GLN A 206 -22.97 -25.68 1.77
C GLN A 206 -23.54 -26.21 0.43
N GLN A 207 -22.99 -27.31 -0.10
CA GLN A 207 -23.51 -27.94 -1.32
C GLN A 207 -24.91 -28.51 -1.11
N ASP A 208 -25.09 -29.30 -0.07
CA ASP A 208 -26.39 -29.88 0.27
C ASP A 208 -27.45 -28.81 0.53
N GLN A 209 -27.08 -27.75 1.25
CA GLN A 209 -27.94 -26.59 1.49
C GLN A 209 -28.31 -25.88 0.19
N SER A 210 -27.34 -25.65 -0.70
CA SER A 210 -27.56 -25.02 -2.00
C SER A 210 -28.44 -25.88 -2.90
N GLU A 211 -28.21 -27.19 -2.95
CA GLU A 211 -29.04 -28.14 -3.72
C GLU A 211 -30.46 -28.21 -3.19
N SER A 212 -30.63 -28.28 -1.87
CA SER A 212 -31.94 -28.27 -1.21
C SER A 212 -32.71 -26.99 -1.51
N GLN A 213 -32.06 -25.83 -1.38
CA GLN A 213 -32.67 -24.54 -1.72
C GLN A 213 -33.07 -24.46 -3.20
N ASN A 214 -32.22 -24.94 -4.11
CA ASN A 214 -32.52 -24.99 -5.54
C ASN A 214 -33.72 -25.91 -5.85
N GLN A 215 -33.81 -27.07 -5.20
CA GLN A 215 -34.96 -27.98 -5.35
C GLN A 215 -36.25 -27.34 -4.83
N LEU A 216 -36.20 -26.68 -3.67
CA LEU A 216 -37.34 -25.94 -3.11
C LEU A 216 -37.78 -24.81 -4.05
N LEU A 217 -36.83 -24.03 -4.56
CA LEU A 217 -37.12 -22.97 -5.52
C LEU A 217 -37.76 -23.49 -6.80
N ASN A 218 -37.19 -24.55 -7.38
CA ASN A 218 -37.75 -25.17 -8.58
C ASN A 218 -39.18 -25.70 -8.34
N SER A 219 -39.43 -26.38 -7.23
CA SER A 219 -40.74 -26.84 -6.87
C SER A 219 -41.76 -25.71 -6.64
N ALA A 220 -41.33 -24.59 -6.09
CA ALA A 220 -42.16 -23.41 -5.92
C ALA A 220 -42.44 -22.69 -7.26
N LEU A 221 -41.47 -22.68 -8.19
CA LEU A 221 -41.66 -22.16 -9.54
C LEU A 221 -42.65 -23.01 -10.35
N GLU A 222 -42.64 -24.33 -10.16
CA GLU A 222 -43.61 -25.26 -10.84
C GLU A 222 -45.03 -25.05 -10.41
N GLN A 223 -45.27 -24.60 -9.18
CA GLN A 223 -46.61 -24.31 -8.66
C GLN A 223 -47.18 -22.95 -9.07
N LEU A 224 -46.39 -22.14 -9.73
CA LEU A 224 -46.86 -20.87 -10.29
C LEU A 224 -47.58 -21.10 -11.62
N ASP A 225 -48.50 -20.18 -11.92
CA ASP A 225 -49.11 -20.10 -13.25
C ASP A 225 -48.03 -19.84 -14.32
N GLU A 226 -48.24 -20.39 -15.51
CA GLU A 226 -47.26 -20.39 -16.62
C GLU A 226 -46.78 -18.99 -16.95
N ARG A 227 -47.69 -18.01 -16.92
CA ARG A 227 -47.38 -16.61 -17.19
C ARG A 227 -46.46 -15.97 -16.11
N SER A 228 -46.77 -16.20 -14.84
CA SER A 228 -45.95 -15.69 -13.74
C SER A 228 -44.57 -16.35 -13.70
N ARG A 229 -44.49 -17.64 -14.00
CA ARG A 229 -43.22 -18.38 -14.12
C ARG A 229 -42.34 -17.79 -15.23
N ALA A 230 -42.90 -17.60 -16.44
CA ALA A 230 -42.19 -17.05 -17.58
C ALA A 230 -41.65 -15.63 -17.31
N ILE A 231 -42.47 -14.78 -16.65
CA ILE A 231 -42.03 -13.43 -16.25
C ILE A 231 -40.84 -13.50 -15.28
N LEU A 232 -40.88 -14.37 -14.27
CA LEU A 232 -39.80 -14.51 -13.31
C LEU A 232 -38.51 -15.07 -13.95
N GLN A 233 -38.68 -16.09 -14.84
CA GLN A 233 -37.54 -16.65 -15.58
C GLN A 233 -36.86 -15.61 -16.45
N ALA A 234 -37.62 -14.84 -17.22
CA ALA A 234 -37.07 -13.79 -18.10
C ALA A 234 -36.39 -12.66 -17.35
N ARG A 235 -36.83 -12.33 -16.12
CA ARG A 235 -36.28 -11.24 -15.37
C ARG A 235 -35.13 -11.59 -14.41
N TRP A 236 -35.17 -12.80 -13.85
CA TRP A 236 -34.28 -13.14 -12.73
C TRP A 236 -33.39 -14.35 -12.99
N LEU A 237 -33.84 -15.32 -13.79
CA LEU A 237 -33.13 -16.59 -13.97
C LEU A 237 -32.36 -16.69 -15.28
N ASN A 238 -32.71 -15.88 -16.29
CA ASN A 238 -31.99 -15.88 -17.55
C ASN A 238 -30.74 -14.96 -17.48
N ASP A 239 -29.71 -15.31 -18.24
CA ASP A 239 -28.50 -14.53 -18.37
C ASP A 239 -28.78 -13.13 -18.92
N SER A 240 -29.70 -12.98 -19.87
CA SER A 240 -30.22 -11.73 -20.39
C SER A 240 -31.50 -11.35 -19.67
N LYS A 241 -31.42 -10.38 -18.74
CA LYS A 241 -32.57 -9.92 -17.95
C LYS A 241 -33.49 -9.05 -18.78
N ALA A 242 -34.72 -9.46 -19.04
CA ALA A 242 -35.72 -8.67 -19.74
C ALA A 242 -36.17 -7.49 -18.88
N THR A 243 -36.48 -6.34 -19.52
CA THR A 243 -37.02 -5.15 -18.84
C THR A 243 -38.53 -5.27 -18.67
N LEU A 244 -39.10 -4.50 -17.71
CA LEU A 244 -40.57 -4.47 -17.53
C LEU A 244 -41.28 -3.95 -18.78
N GLN A 245 -40.64 -3.09 -19.57
CA GLN A 245 -41.22 -2.54 -20.80
C GLN A 245 -41.25 -3.59 -21.93
N GLU A 246 -40.19 -4.35 -22.10
CA GLU A 246 -40.14 -5.44 -23.10
C GLU A 246 -41.22 -6.50 -22.83
N LEU A 247 -41.32 -6.94 -21.58
CA LEU A 247 -42.39 -7.91 -21.19
C LEU A 247 -43.79 -7.29 -21.30
N ALA A 248 -43.95 -5.99 -21.05
CA ALA A 248 -45.22 -5.32 -21.23
C ALA A 248 -45.68 -5.34 -22.69
N VAL A 249 -44.77 -5.15 -23.63
CA VAL A 249 -45.01 -5.22 -25.07
C VAL A 249 -45.33 -6.66 -25.48
N GLU A 250 -44.56 -7.64 -25.03
CA GLU A 250 -44.71 -9.06 -25.34
C GLU A 250 -46.08 -9.61 -24.88
N TYR A 251 -46.49 -9.27 -23.65
CA TYR A 251 -47.74 -9.75 -23.06
C TYR A 251 -48.92 -8.83 -23.30
N GLY A 252 -48.78 -7.70 -24.01
CA GLY A 252 -49.86 -6.78 -24.34
C GLY A 252 -50.50 -6.09 -23.12
N VAL A 253 -49.74 -5.84 -22.05
CA VAL A 253 -50.23 -5.25 -20.80
C VAL A 253 -49.34 -4.07 -20.38
N SER A 254 -49.76 -3.27 -19.38
CA SER A 254 -48.96 -2.21 -18.87
C SER A 254 -47.75 -2.73 -18.07
N ALA A 255 -46.64 -1.98 -18.06
CA ALA A 255 -45.46 -2.32 -17.28
C ALA A 255 -45.75 -2.44 -15.77
N GLU A 256 -46.71 -1.63 -15.26
CA GLU A 256 -47.16 -1.72 -13.87
C GLU A 256 -47.92 -3.05 -13.61
N ARG A 257 -48.63 -3.57 -14.59
CA ARG A 257 -49.27 -4.87 -14.46
C ARG A 257 -48.27 -6.02 -14.40
N ILE A 258 -47.19 -5.93 -15.18
CA ILE A 258 -46.09 -6.92 -15.08
C ILE A 258 -45.43 -6.83 -13.70
N ARG A 259 -45.18 -5.62 -13.16
CA ARG A 259 -44.64 -5.44 -11.82
C ARG A 259 -45.53 -6.02 -10.72
N GLN A 260 -46.85 -5.88 -10.85
CA GLN A 260 -47.80 -6.50 -9.91
C GLN A 260 -47.77 -8.04 -9.98
N LEU A 261 -47.71 -8.60 -11.18
CA LEU A 261 -47.60 -10.06 -11.37
C LEU A 261 -46.30 -10.58 -10.78
N GLU A 262 -45.19 -9.94 -11.05
CA GLU A 262 -43.87 -10.25 -10.46
C GLU A 262 -43.94 -10.24 -8.93
N LYS A 263 -44.44 -9.16 -8.33
CA LYS A 263 -44.56 -9.03 -6.87
C LYS A 263 -45.44 -10.11 -6.26
N ASN A 264 -46.56 -10.46 -6.90
CA ASN A 264 -47.44 -11.50 -6.41
C ASN A 264 -46.81 -12.90 -6.55
N ALA A 265 -46.11 -13.16 -7.64
CA ALA A 265 -45.37 -14.41 -7.85
C ALA A 265 -44.24 -14.57 -6.81
N MET A 266 -43.42 -13.54 -6.58
CA MET A 266 -42.40 -13.54 -5.53
C MET A 266 -42.98 -13.78 -4.13
N LYS A 267 -44.14 -13.18 -3.82
CA LYS A 267 -44.82 -13.41 -2.55
C LYS A 267 -45.30 -14.88 -2.40
N LYS A 268 -45.81 -15.49 -3.46
CA LYS A 268 -46.22 -16.90 -3.46
C LYS A 268 -45.02 -17.83 -3.24
N ILE A 269 -43.92 -17.60 -3.96
CA ILE A 269 -42.67 -18.38 -3.77
C ILE A 269 -42.20 -18.28 -2.32
N ARG A 270 -42.14 -17.06 -1.80
CA ARG A 270 -41.68 -16.85 -0.42
C ARG A 270 -42.52 -17.59 0.61
N MET A 271 -43.84 -17.52 0.50
CA MET A 271 -44.73 -18.23 1.40
C MET A 271 -44.58 -19.77 1.31
N GLN A 272 -44.30 -20.29 0.11
CA GLN A 272 -44.07 -21.73 -0.08
C GLN A 272 -42.72 -22.20 0.45
N MET A 273 -41.67 -21.36 0.34
CA MET A 273 -40.37 -21.67 0.91
C MET A 273 -40.42 -21.64 2.44
N GLU A 274 -41.02 -20.59 3.03
CA GLU A 274 -41.16 -20.44 4.49
C GLU A 274 -42.00 -21.60 5.11
N SER A 275 -43.10 -22.06 4.43
CA SER A 275 -43.93 -23.16 4.93
C SER A 275 -43.26 -24.54 4.92
N ARG A 276 -42.13 -24.71 4.21
CA ARG A 276 -41.35 -25.95 4.14
C ARG A 276 -40.08 -25.94 4.99
N GLU A 277 -39.63 -24.79 5.44
CA GLU A 277 -38.53 -24.67 6.41
C GLU A 277 -39.00 -25.00 7.86
N GLU A 278 -40.31 -25.02 8.12
CA GLU A 278 -40.90 -25.34 9.44
C GLU A 278 -41.21 -26.84 9.64
N VAL A 279 -40.91 -27.69 8.68
CA VAL A 279 -41.14 -29.17 8.73
C VAL A 279 -39.78 -29.89 8.71
#